data_105cdf436336dd3e0e1555f7ccf73272
#
_entry.id   105cdf436336dd3e0e1555f7ccf73272
#
_cell.length_a   1.000
_cell.length_b   1.000
_cell.length_c   1.000
_cell.angle_alpha   90.00
_cell.angle_beta   90.00
_cell.angle_gamma   90.00
#
_symmetry.space_group_name_H-M   'P 1'
#
loop_
_entity.id
_entity.type
_entity.pdbx_description
1 polymer ?
#
loop_
_entity_poly.entity_id
_entity_poly.type
_entity_poly.pdbx_seq_one_letter_code
_entity_poly.pdbx_strand_id
1 'polypeptide(L)' 'MEYKSVEWFKTEIKLKGWSMKALAVRWGKSETWISKIANNPARDQHWNDAVQGLPIKHEL' A
#
# COMPACT_ATOMS: atom_id res chain seq x y z
N MET A 1 1.57 8.86 18.71
CA MET A 1 1.86 8.18 17.47
C MET A 1 0.59 7.94 16.69
N GLU A 2 0.62 8.30 15.44
CA GLU A 2 -0.56 8.19 14.63
C GLU A 2 -0.76 6.79 14.09
N TYR A 3 -1.98 6.31 14.21
CA TYR A 3 -2.33 4.98 13.79
C TYR A 3 -3.07 5.04 12.47
N LYS A 4 -2.46 4.44 11.43
CA LYS A 4 -3.07 4.47 10.11
C LYS A 4 -4.04 3.32 9.95
N SER A 5 -5.24 3.62 9.48
CA SER A 5 -6.28 2.62 9.33
C SER A 5 -6.06 1.78 8.08
N VAL A 6 -6.79 0.67 8.00
CA VAL A 6 -6.83 -0.17 6.81
C VAL A 6 -7.32 0.65 5.62
N GLU A 7 -8.34 1.45 5.83
CA GLU A 7 -8.91 2.26 4.75
C GLU A 7 -7.90 3.29 4.25
N TRP A 8 -7.13 3.90 5.16
CA TRP A 8 -6.12 4.85 4.75
C TRP A 8 -5.11 4.21 3.81
N PHE A 9 -4.64 3.02 4.17
CA PHE A 9 -3.64 2.31 3.38
C PHE A 9 -4.14 2.04 1.97
N LYS A 10 -5.36 1.50 1.87
CA LYS A 10 -5.95 1.18 0.58
C LYS A 10 -6.23 2.43 -0.24
N THR A 11 -6.69 3.49 0.42
CA THR A 11 -7.00 4.74 -0.26
C THR A 11 -5.75 5.37 -0.83
N GLU A 12 -4.65 5.37 -0.07
CA GLU A 12 -3.40 5.95 -0.54
C GLU A 12 -2.88 5.22 -1.78
N ILE A 13 -2.95 3.90 -1.77
CA ILE A 13 -2.53 3.11 -2.93
C ILE A 13 -3.35 3.52 -4.15
N LYS A 14 -4.65 3.61 -3.98
CA LYS A 14 -5.55 3.93 -5.07
C LYS A 14 -5.34 5.37 -5.58
N LEU A 15 -5.19 6.32 -4.67
CA LEU A 15 -5.00 7.71 -5.04
C LEU A 15 -3.73 7.92 -5.84
N LYS A 16 -2.72 7.11 -5.60
CA LYS A 16 -1.46 7.20 -6.33
C LYS A 16 -1.47 6.39 -7.62
N GLY A 17 -2.61 5.81 -7.97
CA GLY A 17 -2.77 5.10 -9.22
C GLY A 17 -2.28 3.67 -9.21
N TRP A 18 -2.03 3.11 -8.03
CA TRP A 18 -1.56 1.74 -7.91
C TRP A 18 -2.70 0.78 -7.67
N SER A 19 -2.55 -0.44 -8.18
CA SER A 19 -3.43 -1.55 -7.82
C SER A 19 -2.64 -2.46 -6.89
N MET A 20 -3.35 -3.38 -6.24
CA MET A 20 -2.69 -4.37 -5.39
C MET A 20 -1.70 -5.19 -6.22
N LYS A 21 -2.08 -5.54 -7.44
CA LYS A 21 -1.23 -6.32 -8.32
C LYS A 21 0.03 -5.54 -8.71
N ALA A 22 -0.13 -4.28 -9.10
CA ALA A 22 1.00 -3.46 -9.50
C ALA A 22 1.95 -3.21 -8.33
N LEU A 23 1.39 -2.99 -7.16
CA LEU A 23 2.19 -2.76 -5.96
C LEU A 23 2.96 -4.02 -5.59
N ALA A 24 2.33 -5.18 -5.74
CA ALA A 24 3.00 -6.45 -5.46
C ALA A 24 4.23 -6.63 -6.34
N VAL A 25 4.11 -6.30 -7.61
CA VAL A 25 5.23 -6.38 -8.54
C VAL A 25 6.35 -5.42 -8.11
N ARG A 26 5.98 -4.19 -7.77
CA ARG A 26 6.98 -3.19 -7.38
C ARG A 26 7.75 -3.61 -6.13
N TRP A 27 7.05 -4.22 -5.17
CA TRP A 27 7.67 -4.59 -3.90
C TRP A 27 8.22 -6.01 -3.91
N GLY A 28 8.05 -6.75 -5.00
CA GLY A 28 8.53 -8.12 -5.09
C GLY A 28 7.77 -9.08 -4.20
N LYS A 29 6.49 -8.83 -4.01
CA LYS A 29 5.63 -9.66 -3.15
C LYS A 29 4.46 -10.19 -3.96
N SER A 30 3.71 -11.11 -3.37
CA SER A 30 2.50 -11.60 -4.02
C SER A 30 1.35 -10.65 -3.75
N GLU A 31 0.34 -10.71 -4.61
CA GLU A 31 -0.86 -9.91 -4.42
C GLU A 31 -1.55 -10.27 -3.12
N THR A 32 -1.57 -11.56 -2.79
CA THR A 32 -2.15 -12.02 -1.53
C THR A 32 -1.43 -11.41 -0.34
N TRP A 33 -0.10 -11.33 -0.42
CA TRP A 33 0.70 -10.74 0.64
C TRP A 33 0.35 -9.27 0.84
N ILE A 34 0.23 -8.53 -0.27
CA ILE A 34 -0.14 -7.11 -0.20
C ILE A 34 -1.51 -6.95 0.44
N SER A 35 -2.46 -7.81 0.06
CA SER A 35 -3.80 -7.76 0.62
C SER A 35 -3.78 -8.00 2.13
N LYS A 36 -2.97 -8.95 2.57
CA LYS A 36 -2.82 -9.25 4.00
C LYS A 36 -2.31 -8.04 4.77
N ILE A 37 -1.27 -7.40 4.24
CA ILE A 37 -0.68 -6.24 4.88
C ILE A 37 -1.68 -5.09 4.90
N ALA A 38 -2.37 -4.87 3.80
CA ALA A 38 -3.34 -3.78 3.70
C ALA A 38 -4.48 -3.94 4.69
N ASN A 39 -4.89 -5.19 4.94
CA ASN A 39 -6.01 -5.46 5.83
C ASN A 39 -5.60 -5.65 7.29
N ASN A 40 -4.32 -5.52 7.60
CA ASN A 40 -3.80 -5.68 8.95
C ASN A 40 -3.68 -4.31 9.61
N PRO A 41 -4.55 -3.99 10.57
CA PRO A 41 -4.47 -2.68 11.23
C PRO A 41 -3.24 -2.54 12.13
N ALA A 42 -2.61 -3.64 12.47
CA ALA A 42 -1.41 -3.63 13.33
C ALA A 42 -0.12 -3.76 12.52
N ARG A 43 -0.17 -3.44 11.22
CA ARG A 43 1.03 -3.56 10.38
C ARG A 43 2.11 -2.59 10.84
N ASP A 44 3.36 -2.93 10.51
CA ASP A 44 4.50 -2.11 10.88
C ASP A 44 4.41 -0.73 10.24
N GLN A 45 4.93 0.26 10.96
CA GLN A 45 4.91 1.63 10.49
C GLN A 45 5.66 1.79 9.17
N HIS A 46 6.71 0.98 8.94
CA HIS A 46 7.49 1.16 7.72
C HIS A 46 6.67 0.86 6.46
N TRP A 47 5.61 0.06 6.56
CA TRP A 47 4.73 -0.15 5.41
C TRP A 47 3.90 1.08 5.11
N ASN A 48 3.50 1.81 6.15
CA ASN A 48 2.82 3.08 5.97
C ASN A 48 3.74 4.09 5.30
N ASP A 49 4.99 4.13 5.76
CA ASP A 49 5.99 5.03 5.19
C ASP A 49 6.27 4.67 3.73
N ALA A 50 6.32 3.37 3.42
CA ALA A 50 6.55 2.92 2.06
C ALA A 50 5.43 3.37 1.12
N VAL A 51 4.19 3.30 1.59
CA VAL A 51 3.05 3.74 0.79
C VAL A 51 3.09 5.25 0.59
N GLN A 52 3.41 6.00 1.64
CA GLN A 52 3.51 7.45 1.52
C GLN A 52 4.60 7.87 0.56
N GLY A 53 5.67 7.10 0.51
CA GLY A 53 6.79 7.38 -0.38
C GLY A 53 6.62 6.90 -1.80
N LEU A 54 5.52 6.24 -2.12
CA LEU A 54 5.29 5.78 -3.48
C LEU A 54 5.12 6.96 -4.43
N PRO A 55 5.75 6.89 -5.61
CA PRO A 55 5.49 7.91 -6.62
C PRO A 55 4.09 7.72 -7.18
N ILE A 56 3.53 8.79 -7.71
CA ILE A 56 2.25 8.70 -8.39
C ILE A 56 2.45 7.92 -9.67
N LYS A 57 1.64 6.89 -9.85
CA LYS A 57 1.74 6.07 -11.04
C LYS A 57 0.86 6.67 -12.13
N HIS A 58 1.48 7.06 -13.22
CA HIS A 58 0.74 7.61 -14.35
C HIS A 58 0.42 6.50 -15.31
N GLU A 59 -0.85 6.38 -15.64
CA GLU A 59 -1.29 5.43 -16.64
C GLU A 59 -1.55 6.14 -17.93
N LEU A 60 -0.92 5.67 -18.99
CA LEU A 60 -1.10 6.27 -20.28
C LEU A 60 -2.03 5.47 -21.16
#